data_353016b19880b785fcc3537879a56916
#
_entry.id   353016b19880b785fcc3537879a56916
#
_cell.length_a   1.000
_cell.length_b   1.000
_cell.length_c   1.000
_cell.angle_alpha   90.00
_cell.angle_beta   90.00
_cell.angle_gamma   90.00
#
_symmetry.space_group_name_H-M   'P 1'
#
loop_
_entity.id
_entity.type
_entity.pdbx_description
1 polymer ?
#
loop_
_entity_poly.entity_id
_entity_poly.type
_entity_poly.pdbx_seq_one_letter_code
_entity_poly.pdbx_strand_id
1 'polypeptide(L)'
;PKLYDALISDNPDSLFWLPEAMTVLMRKGLNEISPDSLSQEQAKRNQRLVNHLRNSFAKIKTMDDMEKIQKNREAFLIDLLKPFQVEPSFPNRLAKAMEKHEAILKSTMDLNDDFFQWKILMPGKPVKTNAMEIVGDTLIWKFGLDSLLSESFVLKAKSVFYP
;
A
#
# COMPACT_ATOMS: atom_id res chain seq x y z
N PRO A 1 8.05 -3.31 5.09
CA PRO A 1 8.89 -4.20 4.28
C PRO A 1 8.12 -5.43 3.83
N LYS A 2 7.56 -6.23 4.76
CA LYS A 2 6.86 -7.49 4.42
C LYS A 2 5.63 -7.35 3.50
N LEU A 3 4.87 -6.27 3.64
CA LEU A 3 3.71 -6.02 2.78
C LEU A 3 4.16 -5.70 1.35
N TYR A 4 5.18 -4.86 1.23
CA TYR A 4 5.77 -4.50 -0.06
C TYR A 4 6.36 -5.71 -0.78
N ASP A 5 7.19 -6.51 -0.07
CA ASP A 5 7.78 -7.74 -0.62
C ASP A 5 6.68 -8.73 -1.09
N ALA A 6 5.52 -8.73 -0.42
CA ALA A 6 4.39 -9.56 -0.77
C ALA A 6 3.66 -9.07 -2.04
N LEU A 7 3.54 -7.75 -2.22
CA LEU A 7 2.86 -7.14 -3.37
C LEU A 7 3.66 -7.26 -4.67
N ILE A 8 5.00 -7.31 -4.60
CA ILE A 8 5.88 -7.43 -5.77
C ILE A 8 6.24 -8.88 -6.12
N SER A 9 5.63 -9.88 -5.45
CA SER A 9 5.91 -11.28 -5.76
C SER A 9 5.40 -11.67 -7.15
N ASP A 10 6.15 -12.52 -7.85
CA ASP A 10 5.88 -12.97 -9.23
C ASP A 10 4.62 -13.84 -9.39
N ASN A 11 3.81 -14.01 -8.33
CA ASN A 11 2.59 -14.80 -8.37
C ASN A 11 1.36 -13.92 -8.07
N PRO A 12 0.76 -13.26 -9.08
CA PRO A 12 -0.37 -12.36 -8.93
C PRO A 12 -1.65 -13.05 -8.42
N ASP A 13 -1.78 -14.36 -8.61
CA ASP A 13 -2.93 -15.15 -8.15
C ASP A 13 -2.84 -15.51 -6.66
N SER A 14 -1.73 -15.21 -6.01
CA SER A 14 -1.49 -15.54 -4.62
C SER A 14 -2.02 -14.45 -3.69
N LEU A 15 -2.97 -14.80 -2.82
CA LEU A 15 -3.52 -13.89 -1.80
C LEU A 15 -2.77 -13.93 -0.47
N PHE A 16 -1.53 -14.43 -0.44
CA PHE A 16 -0.76 -14.56 0.82
C PHE A 16 -0.46 -13.20 1.49
N TRP A 17 -0.43 -12.11 0.73
CA TRP A 17 -0.25 -10.74 1.21
C TRP A 17 -1.50 -10.16 1.90
N LEU A 18 -2.68 -10.69 1.59
CA LEU A 18 -3.97 -10.13 1.98
C LEU A 18 -4.14 -10.00 3.50
N PRO A 19 -3.81 -11.01 4.35
CA PRO A 19 -3.95 -10.88 5.79
C PRO A 19 -3.12 -9.73 6.37
N GLU A 20 -1.93 -9.48 5.82
CA GLU A 20 -1.06 -8.37 6.26
C GLU A 20 -1.61 -7.02 5.80
N ALA A 21 -2.04 -6.91 4.55
CA ALA A 21 -2.65 -5.69 4.01
C ALA A 21 -3.88 -5.29 4.84
N MET A 22 -4.79 -6.23 5.06
CA MET A 22 -6.00 -5.99 5.86
C MET A 22 -5.68 -5.66 7.33
N THR A 23 -4.62 -6.23 7.86
CA THR A 23 -4.12 -5.88 9.21
C THR A 23 -3.67 -4.42 9.28
N VAL A 24 -2.94 -3.95 8.27
CA VAL A 24 -2.48 -2.55 8.18
C VAL A 24 -3.68 -1.61 8.02
N LEU A 25 -4.61 -1.93 7.11
CA LEU A 25 -5.83 -1.13 6.89
C LEU A 25 -6.68 -1.02 8.15
N MET A 26 -6.89 -2.14 8.85
CA MET A 26 -7.63 -2.18 10.10
C MET A 26 -6.96 -1.29 11.18
N ARG A 27 -5.65 -1.39 11.34
CA ARG A 27 -4.92 -0.55 12.31
C ARG A 27 -5.07 0.93 11.99
N LYS A 28 -4.94 1.32 10.73
CA LYS A 28 -5.12 2.70 10.29
C LYS A 28 -6.55 3.18 10.53
N GLY A 29 -7.55 2.39 10.14
CA GLY A 29 -8.96 2.70 10.40
C GLY A 29 -9.28 2.81 11.89
N LEU A 30 -8.78 1.89 12.72
CA LEU A 30 -8.94 1.95 14.17
C LEU A 30 -8.31 3.21 14.78
N ASN A 31 -7.14 3.63 14.31
CA ASN A 31 -6.49 4.85 14.78
C ASN A 31 -7.31 6.10 14.43
N GLU A 32 -7.97 6.13 13.26
CA GLU A 32 -8.82 7.27 12.86
C GLU A 32 -10.11 7.40 13.69
N ILE A 33 -10.69 6.27 14.13
CA ILE A 33 -11.94 6.27 14.90
C ILE A 33 -11.75 6.17 16.41
N SER A 34 -10.50 5.98 16.85
CA SER A 34 -10.15 5.91 18.28
C SER A 34 -9.81 7.30 18.83
N PRO A 35 -10.06 7.57 20.11
CA PRO A 35 -9.61 8.82 20.74
C PRO A 35 -8.08 8.90 20.75
N ASP A 36 -7.54 10.09 20.80
CA ASP A 36 -6.09 10.40 20.79
C ASP A 36 -5.30 9.67 21.90
N SER A 37 -5.97 9.36 23.00
CA SER A 37 -5.40 8.54 24.08
C SER A 37 -6.25 7.30 24.32
N LEU A 38 -5.70 6.14 23.97
CA LEU A 38 -6.32 4.85 24.27
C LEU A 38 -5.98 4.44 25.71
N SER A 39 -6.99 3.99 26.46
CA SER A 39 -6.72 3.25 27.70
C SER A 39 -6.00 1.94 27.38
N GLN A 40 -5.27 1.39 28.35
CA GLN A 40 -4.57 0.11 28.19
C GLN A 40 -5.53 -1.03 27.80
N GLU A 41 -6.77 -0.97 28.26
CA GLU A 41 -7.81 -1.96 27.98
C GLU A 41 -8.30 -1.83 26.52
N GLN A 42 -8.50 -0.61 26.03
CA GLN A 42 -8.84 -0.34 24.63
C GLN A 42 -7.70 -0.77 23.68
N ALA A 43 -6.45 -0.52 24.03
CA ALA A 43 -5.31 -0.97 23.25
C ALA A 43 -5.24 -2.51 23.15
N LYS A 44 -5.46 -3.23 24.25
CA LYS A 44 -5.54 -4.70 24.26
C LYS A 44 -6.72 -5.22 23.44
N ARG A 45 -7.87 -4.56 23.51
CA ARG A 45 -9.05 -4.91 22.70
C ARG A 45 -8.76 -4.72 21.21
N ASN A 46 -8.19 -3.58 20.83
CA ASN A 46 -7.83 -3.30 19.44
C ASN A 46 -6.81 -4.31 18.90
N GLN A 47 -5.83 -4.71 19.71
CA GLN A 47 -4.87 -5.74 19.31
C GLN A 47 -5.54 -7.11 19.09
N ARG A 48 -6.47 -7.51 19.97
CA ARG A 48 -7.25 -8.75 19.78
C ARG A 48 -8.10 -8.70 18.51
N LEU A 49 -8.72 -7.55 18.24
CA LEU A 49 -9.52 -7.33 17.04
C LEU A 49 -8.66 -7.47 15.78
N VAL A 50 -7.50 -6.82 15.74
CA VAL A 50 -6.56 -6.90 14.63
C VAL A 50 -6.08 -8.34 14.38
N ASN A 51 -5.76 -9.08 15.44
CA ASN A 51 -5.34 -10.48 15.32
C ASN A 51 -6.48 -11.38 14.82
N HIS A 52 -7.70 -11.15 15.28
CA HIS A 52 -8.87 -11.89 14.83
C HIS A 52 -9.15 -11.66 13.34
N LEU A 53 -9.08 -10.41 12.89
CA LEU A 53 -9.20 -10.04 11.47
C LEU A 53 -8.15 -10.75 10.63
N ARG A 54 -6.87 -10.66 11.04
CA ARG A 54 -5.77 -11.31 10.35
C ARG A 54 -6.00 -12.80 10.15
N ASN A 55 -6.45 -13.48 11.22
CA ASN A 55 -6.76 -14.91 11.16
C ASN A 55 -7.96 -15.23 10.26
N SER A 56 -8.94 -14.33 10.18
CA SER A 56 -10.11 -14.48 9.31
C SER A 56 -9.73 -14.29 7.84
N PHE A 57 -8.91 -13.28 7.52
CA PHE A 57 -8.42 -13.08 6.16
C PHE A 57 -7.43 -14.15 5.71
N ALA A 58 -6.68 -14.77 6.62
CA ALA A 58 -5.81 -15.90 6.29
C ALA A 58 -6.57 -17.15 5.77
N LYS A 59 -7.88 -17.20 5.96
CA LYS A 59 -8.74 -18.29 5.43
C LYS A 59 -9.18 -18.04 3.98
N ILE A 60 -9.07 -16.82 3.49
CA ILE A 60 -9.42 -16.44 2.12
C ILE A 60 -8.29 -16.91 1.21
N LYS A 61 -8.61 -17.72 0.22
CA LYS A 61 -7.63 -18.36 -0.65
C LYS A 61 -7.80 -18.00 -2.12
N THR A 62 -8.96 -17.49 -2.51
CA THR A 62 -9.29 -17.23 -3.91
C THR A 62 -9.80 -15.81 -4.12
N MET A 63 -9.66 -15.30 -5.35
CA MET A 63 -10.24 -14.01 -5.75
C MET A 63 -11.77 -14.02 -5.65
N ASP A 64 -12.42 -15.14 -5.92
CA ASP A 64 -13.88 -15.28 -5.76
C ASP A 64 -14.33 -15.04 -4.31
N ASP A 65 -13.55 -15.50 -3.33
CA ASP A 65 -13.83 -15.24 -1.91
C ASP A 65 -13.68 -13.76 -1.59
N MET A 66 -12.68 -13.10 -2.18
CA MET A 66 -12.49 -11.66 -2.06
C MET A 66 -13.66 -10.87 -2.64
N GLU A 67 -14.11 -11.23 -3.84
CA GLU A 67 -15.27 -10.57 -4.47
C GLU A 67 -16.55 -10.72 -3.63
N LYS A 68 -16.78 -11.88 -3.05
CA LYS A 68 -17.93 -12.11 -2.15
C LYS A 68 -17.88 -11.18 -0.94
N ILE A 69 -16.70 -10.99 -0.36
CA ILE A 69 -16.50 -10.07 0.76
C ILE A 69 -16.71 -8.62 0.33
N GLN A 70 -16.18 -8.22 -0.82
CA GLN A 70 -16.38 -6.86 -1.33
C GLN A 70 -17.86 -6.54 -1.60
N LYS A 71 -18.59 -7.49 -2.19
CA LYS A 71 -20.04 -7.34 -2.47
C LYS A 71 -20.90 -7.24 -1.19
N ASN A 72 -20.46 -7.87 -0.09
CA ASN A 72 -21.19 -7.93 1.18
C ASN A 72 -20.35 -7.44 2.36
N ARG A 73 -19.55 -6.41 2.15
CA ARG A 73 -18.54 -5.92 3.09
C ARG A 73 -19.11 -5.58 4.47
N GLU A 74 -20.25 -4.91 4.52
CA GLU A 74 -20.91 -4.54 5.78
C GLU A 74 -21.29 -5.78 6.57
N ALA A 75 -21.97 -6.75 5.94
CA ALA A 75 -22.35 -8.00 6.58
C ALA A 75 -21.12 -8.78 7.06
N PHE A 76 -20.06 -8.83 6.26
CA PHE A 76 -18.80 -9.45 6.64
C PHE A 76 -18.18 -8.81 7.89
N LEU A 77 -18.14 -7.48 7.95
CA LEU A 77 -17.61 -6.76 9.11
C LEU A 77 -18.48 -6.95 10.36
N ILE A 78 -19.78 -6.96 10.21
CA ILE A 78 -20.70 -7.24 11.32
C ILE A 78 -20.42 -8.64 11.89
N ASP A 79 -20.33 -9.66 11.05
CA ASP A 79 -20.04 -11.03 11.48
C ASP A 79 -18.65 -11.15 12.13
N LEU A 80 -17.65 -10.52 11.53
CA LEU A 80 -16.29 -10.49 12.04
C LEU A 80 -16.20 -9.86 13.43
N LEU A 81 -17.02 -8.83 13.69
CA LEU A 81 -16.97 -8.03 14.92
C LEU A 81 -17.89 -8.56 16.03
N LYS A 82 -18.77 -9.52 15.73
CA LYS A 82 -19.69 -10.13 16.73
C LYS A 82 -19.01 -10.53 18.04
N PRO A 83 -17.83 -11.20 18.03
CA PRO A 83 -17.18 -11.63 19.27
C PRO A 83 -16.71 -10.48 20.18
N PHE A 84 -16.66 -9.26 19.66
CA PHE A 84 -16.12 -8.09 20.36
C PHE A 84 -17.19 -7.21 21.00
N GLN A 85 -18.48 -7.55 20.83
CA GLN A 85 -19.60 -6.80 21.38
C GLN A 85 -19.47 -5.29 21.13
N VAL A 86 -19.18 -4.91 19.90
CA VAL A 86 -18.99 -3.51 19.50
C VAL A 86 -20.36 -2.81 19.39
N GLU A 87 -20.35 -1.49 19.51
CA GLU A 87 -21.52 -0.66 19.26
C GLU A 87 -22.04 -0.88 17.83
N PRO A 88 -23.38 -0.90 17.58
CA PRO A 88 -23.95 -1.15 16.26
C PRO A 88 -23.42 -0.25 15.13
N SER A 89 -23.05 1.00 15.43
CA SER A 89 -22.48 1.95 14.48
C SER A 89 -21.01 1.69 14.15
N PHE A 90 -20.30 0.91 14.97
CA PHE A 90 -18.86 0.72 14.87
C PHE A 90 -18.41 0.06 13.56
N PRO A 91 -19.07 -1.00 13.02
CA PRO A 91 -18.69 -1.62 11.76
C PRO A 91 -18.67 -0.60 10.61
N ASN A 92 -19.71 0.23 10.51
CA ASN A 92 -19.83 1.26 9.46
C ASN A 92 -18.78 2.36 9.61
N ARG A 93 -18.53 2.83 10.81
CA ARG A 93 -17.49 3.82 11.09
C ARG A 93 -16.11 3.27 10.72
N LEU A 94 -15.83 2.02 11.05
CA LEU A 94 -14.57 1.37 10.72
C LEU A 94 -14.43 1.14 9.21
N ALA A 95 -15.50 0.68 8.53
CA ALA A 95 -15.51 0.52 7.08
C ALA A 95 -15.16 1.84 6.38
N LYS A 96 -15.82 2.93 6.77
CA LYS A 96 -15.58 4.26 6.20
C LYS A 96 -14.15 4.77 6.47
N ALA A 97 -13.61 4.54 7.65
CA ALA A 97 -12.24 4.90 7.98
C ALA A 97 -11.21 4.09 7.16
N MET A 98 -11.53 2.84 6.81
CA MET A 98 -10.66 2.00 5.99
C MET A 98 -10.67 2.38 4.51
N GLU A 99 -11.78 2.90 3.96
CA GLU A 99 -11.95 3.19 2.52
C GLU A 99 -10.83 4.07 1.95
N LYS A 100 -10.46 5.12 2.67
CA LYS A 100 -9.38 6.03 2.27
C LYS A 100 -8.03 5.29 2.14
N HIS A 101 -7.74 4.42 3.07
CA HIS A 101 -6.50 3.66 3.09
C HIS A 101 -6.50 2.55 2.04
N GLU A 102 -7.66 1.99 1.74
CA GLU A 102 -7.84 1.02 0.64
C GLU A 102 -7.62 1.67 -0.72
N ALA A 103 -8.13 2.88 -0.92
CA ALA A 103 -7.88 3.63 -2.15
C ALA A 103 -6.37 3.87 -2.37
N ILE A 104 -5.64 4.22 -1.31
CA ILE A 104 -4.18 4.38 -1.35
C ILE A 104 -3.50 3.03 -1.68
N LEU A 105 -3.90 1.94 -1.02
CA LEU A 105 -3.35 0.61 -1.27
C LEU A 105 -3.60 0.19 -2.72
N LYS A 106 -4.82 0.35 -3.22
CA LYS A 106 -5.18 0.04 -4.59
C LYS A 106 -4.33 0.83 -5.58
N SER A 107 -4.22 2.15 -5.40
CA SER A 107 -3.36 2.99 -6.25
C SER A 107 -1.89 2.53 -6.24
N THR A 108 -1.40 2.06 -5.09
CA THR A 108 -0.04 1.53 -4.98
C THR A 108 0.13 0.21 -5.74
N MET A 109 -0.90 -0.65 -5.72
CA MET A 109 -0.89 -1.90 -6.48
C MET A 109 -0.98 -1.63 -7.99
N ASP A 110 -1.86 -0.72 -8.40
CA ASP A 110 -2.02 -0.32 -9.80
C ASP A 110 -0.72 0.31 -10.38
N LEU A 111 0.11 0.93 -9.52
CA LEU A 111 1.41 1.51 -9.91
C LEU A 111 2.57 0.50 -9.93
N ASN A 112 2.38 -0.73 -9.46
CA ASN A 112 3.46 -1.71 -9.34
C ASN A 112 4.02 -2.13 -10.71
N ASP A 113 3.17 -2.18 -11.73
CA ASP A 113 3.53 -2.51 -13.10
C ASP A 113 3.89 -1.27 -13.94
N ASP A 114 3.70 -0.08 -13.38
CA ASP A 114 4.00 1.18 -14.05
C ASP A 114 5.45 1.59 -13.85
N PHE A 115 5.96 2.30 -14.83
CA PHE A 115 7.26 2.96 -14.71
C PHE A 115 7.14 4.47 -14.97
N PHE A 116 7.95 5.22 -14.26
CA PHE A 116 8.11 6.64 -14.45
C PHE A 116 9.24 6.89 -15.44
N GLN A 117 9.04 7.84 -16.35
CA GLN A 117 10.08 8.26 -17.26
C GLN A 117 10.35 9.76 -17.10
N TRP A 118 11.58 10.09 -16.75
CA TRP A 118 12.03 11.48 -16.75
C TRP A 118 12.96 11.73 -17.91
N LYS A 119 12.67 12.80 -18.68
CA LYS A 119 13.47 13.29 -19.79
C LYS A 119 13.97 14.68 -19.43
N ILE A 120 15.26 14.84 -19.28
CA ILE A 120 15.87 16.11 -18.91
C ILE A 120 16.83 16.54 -20.00
N LEU A 121 16.53 17.66 -20.66
CA LEU A 121 17.42 18.30 -21.60
C LEU A 121 18.53 19.02 -20.83
N MET A 122 19.76 18.62 -21.04
CA MET A 122 20.92 19.22 -20.39
C MET A 122 21.33 20.52 -21.08
N PRO A 123 21.81 21.52 -20.35
CA PRO A 123 22.27 22.80 -20.92
C PRO A 123 23.65 22.70 -21.58
N GLY A 124 24.12 21.53 -21.95
CA GLY A 124 25.39 21.26 -22.59
C GLY A 124 25.62 19.77 -22.72
N LYS A 125 26.76 19.38 -23.32
CA LYS A 125 27.03 17.97 -23.59
C LYS A 125 27.15 17.15 -22.30
N PRO A 126 26.33 16.10 -22.11
CA PRO A 126 26.43 15.22 -20.94
C PRO A 126 27.78 14.51 -20.88
N VAL A 127 28.43 14.56 -19.71
CA VAL A 127 29.74 13.92 -19.50
C VAL A 127 29.73 12.86 -18.42
N LYS A 128 28.77 12.93 -17.48
CA LYS A 128 28.63 11.94 -16.44
C LYS A 128 27.17 11.87 -16.00
N THR A 129 26.58 10.69 -16.03
CA THR A 129 25.19 10.47 -15.63
C THR A 129 24.96 9.02 -15.20
N ASN A 130 23.90 8.79 -14.43
CA ASN A 130 23.32 7.48 -14.20
C ASN A 130 21.97 7.31 -14.96
N ALA A 131 21.72 8.14 -15.98
CA ALA A 131 20.58 7.95 -16.86
C ALA A 131 20.70 6.61 -17.60
N MET A 132 19.54 5.99 -17.85
CA MET A 132 19.47 4.72 -18.58
C MET A 132 19.80 4.92 -20.07
N GLU A 133 19.46 6.09 -20.63
CA GLU A 133 19.62 6.40 -22.05
C GLU A 133 20.00 7.88 -22.22
N ILE A 134 20.79 8.15 -23.25
CA ILE A 134 21.19 9.50 -23.67
C ILE A 134 20.81 9.66 -25.13
N VAL A 135 19.97 10.64 -25.44
CA VAL A 135 19.55 10.97 -26.82
C VAL A 135 19.92 12.43 -27.08
N GLY A 136 21.03 12.65 -27.80
CA GLY A 136 21.61 13.99 -27.94
C GLY A 136 21.99 14.56 -26.58
N ASP A 137 21.43 15.72 -26.22
CA ASP A 137 21.63 16.36 -24.92
C ASP A 137 20.52 15.99 -23.90
N THR A 138 19.61 15.09 -24.27
CA THR A 138 18.52 14.66 -23.41
C THR A 138 18.89 13.38 -22.66
N LEU A 139 18.80 13.43 -21.35
CA LEU A 139 18.97 12.28 -20.47
C LEU A 139 17.61 11.67 -20.14
N ILE A 140 17.52 10.34 -20.18
CA ILE A 140 16.29 9.60 -19.91
C ILE A 140 16.52 8.62 -18.76
N TRP A 141 15.73 8.78 -17.68
CA TRP A 141 15.64 7.83 -16.58
C TRP A 141 14.31 7.12 -16.65
N LYS A 142 14.32 5.81 -16.50
CA LYS A 142 13.14 4.98 -16.25
C LYS A 142 13.31 4.29 -14.91
N PHE A 143 12.27 4.34 -14.08
CA PHE A 143 12.30 3.75 -12.75
C PHE A 143 10.89 3.39 -12.30
N GLY A 144 10.76 2.30 -11.57
CA GLY A 144 9.51 1.84 -10.99
C GLY A 144 9.26 2.40 -9.60
N LEU A 145 8.18 1.93 -8.98
CA LEU A 145 7.75 2.33 -7.64
C LEU A 145 8.82 2.00 -6.57
N ASP A 146 9.49 0.87 -6.71
CA ASP A 146 10.58 0.42 -5.84
C ASP A 146 11.71 1.45 -5.74
N SER A 147 12.08 2.03 -6.88
CA SER A 147 13.09 3.09 -6.93
C SER A 147 12.63 4.36 -6.20
N LEU A 148 11.35 4.75 -6.39
CA LEU A 148 10.78 5.93 -5.71
C LEU A 148 10.70 5.76 -4.19
N LEU A 149 10.49 4.54 -3.72
CA LEU A 149 10.39 4.22 -2.29
C LEU A 149 11.77 4.01 -1.64
N SER A 150 12.83 3.95 -2.45
CA SER A 150 14.19 3.77 -1.97
C SER A 150 14.80 5.12 -1.55
N GLU A 151 15.22 5.24 -0.29
CA GLU A 151 15.93 6.43 0.21
C GLU A 151 17.29 6.67 -0.50
N SER A 152 17.83 5.64 -1.16
CA SER A 152 19.10 5.71 -1.87
C SER A 152 18.97 6.07 -3.35
N PHE A 153 17.74 6.18 -3.89
CA PHE A 153 17.53 6.49 -5.30
C PHE A 153 17.83 7.96 -5.59
N VAL A 154 18.85 8.22 -6.42
CA VAL A 154 19.26 9.57 -6.78
C VAL A 154 19.55 9.65 -8.27
N LEU A 155 18.92 10.61 -8.97
CA LEU A 155 19.25 10.95 -10.34
C LEU A 155 20.49 11.84 -10.36
N LYS A 156 21.51 11.46 -11.13
CA LYS A 156 22.79 12.18 -11.22
C LYS A 156 23.11 12.50 -12.67
N ALA A 157 23.43 13.76 -12.93
CA ALA A 157 23.89 14.20 -14.24
C ALA A 157 24.89 15.36 -14.10
N LYS A 158 25.84 15.39 -15.02
CA LYS A 158 26.78 16.50 -15.21
C LYS A 158 26.94 16.75 -16.70
N SER A 159 26.84 18.01 -17.13
CA SER A 159 27.14 18.44 -18.50
C SER A 159 28.28 19.48 -18.51
N VAL A 160 28.90 19.63 -19.66
CA VAL A 160 29.92 20.62 -19.92
C VAL A 160 29.38 21.56 -20.99
N PHE A 161 29.47 22.84 -20.70
CA PHE A 161 29.19 23.91 -21.62
C PHE A 161 30.48 24.29 -22.36
N TYR A 162 30.44 24.27 -23.67
CA TYR A 162 31.50 24.86 -24.49
C TYR A 162 30.98 26.20 -24.98
N PRO A 163 31.65 27.31 -24.63
CA PRO A 163 31.26 28.62 -25.10
C PRO A 163 31.41 28.77 -26.61
#